data_1cb003fe35e179158bbbd2a8a302e0fe
#
_entry.id   1cb003fe35e179158bbbd2a8a302e0fe
#
_cell.length_a   1.000
_cell.length_b   1.000
_cell.length_c   1.000
_cell.angle_alpha   90.00
_cell.angle_beta   90.00
_cell.angle_gamma   90.00
#
_symmetry.space_group_name_H-M   'P 1'
#
loop_
_entity.id
_entity.type
_entity.pdbx_description
1 polymer ?
#
loop_
_entity_poly.entity_id
_entity_poly.type
_entity_poly.pdbx_seq_one_letter_code
_entity_poly.pdbx_strand_id
1 'polypeptide(L)'
;MHVDVVSAEESIFSGEAEFVVLPGEAGELGIYPRHTPLITRIRPGAVRIQKPGGEEELVFVAGGILEVQPKLITVLADTAIRGTDLDEAKANEALRRAEEARAKAQDSQEIATLQAEFAMAAAQLAAIRRLRKK
;
A
#
# COMPACT_ATOMS: atom_id res chain seq x y z
N MET A 1 -6.46 -6.63 16.85
CA MET A 1 -5.03 -6.28 16.80
C MET A 1 -4.84 -4.83 16.39
N HIS A 2 -3.80 -4.21 16.88
CA HIS A 2 -3.48 -2.84 16.51
C HIS A 2 -2.66 -2.80 15.23
N VAL A 3 -2.95 -1.85 14.34
CA VAL A 3 -2.21 -1.65 13.09
C VAL A 3 -1.69 -0.23 13.02
N ASP A 4 -0.40 -0.10 12.78
CA ASP A 4 0.26 1.18 12.51
C ASP A 4 0.85 1.15 11.10
N VAL A 5 0.49 2.14 10.28
CA VAL A 5 1.13 2.38 8.99
C VAL A 5 1.85 3.70 9.08
N VAL A 6 3.17 3.65 8.95
CA VAL A 6 4.05 4.78 9.18
C VAL A 6 4.95 5.01 7.98
N SER A 7 5.11 6.24 7.53
CA SER A 7 6.15 6.64 6.59
C SER A 7 7.26 7.36 7.36
N ALA A 8 8.36 7.69 6.68
CA ALA A 8 9.49 8.38 7.31
C ALA A 8 9.11 9.72 7.94
N GLU A 9 8.05 10.35 7.48
CA GLU A 9 7.67 11.69 7.89
C GLU A 9 6.47 11.73 8.84
N GLU A 10 5.58 10.72 8.80
CA GLU A 10 4.35 10.79 9.59
C GLU A 10 3.70 9.43 9.79
N SER A 11 2.80 9.36 10.76
CA SER A 11 1.89 8.25 10.93
C SER A 11 0.71 8.44 9.98
N ILE A 12 0.50 7.47 9.10
CA ILE A 12 -0.56 7.53 8.09
C ILE A 12 -1.85 6.94 8.64
N PHE A 13 -1.75 5.84 9.36
CA PHE A 13 -2.89 5.17 9.97
C PHE A 13 -2.45 4.53 11.29
N SER A 14 -3.32 4.63 12.31
CA SER A 14 -3.13 3.94 13.58
C SER A 14 -4.51 3.58 14.13
N GLY A 15 -4.76 2.32 14.37
CA GLY A 15 -6.06 1.88 14.89
C GLY A 15 -6.20 0.37 15.00
N GLU A 16 -7.35 -0.07 15.49
CA GLU A 16 -7.68 -1.47 15.64
C GLU A 16 -8.18 -2.09 14.33
N ALA A 17 -7.83 -3.35 14.11
CA ALA A 17 -8.26 -4.10 12.96
C ALA A 17 -8.61 -5.54 13.31
N GLU A 18 -9.53 -6.11 12.55
CA GLU A 18 -9.88 -7.53 12.63
C GLU A 18 -9.09 -8.35 11.62
N PHE A 19 -8.71 -7.73 10.51
CA PHE A 19 -8.04 -8.41 9.41
C PHE A 19 -7.30 -7.37 8.56
N VAL A 20 -6.13 -7.75 8.06
CA VAL A 20 -5.32 -6.89 7.19
C VAL A 20 -4.82 -7.69 5.99
N VAL A 21 -4.95 -7.14 4.80
CA VAL A 21 -4.41 -7.73 3.57
C VAL A 21 -3.34 -6.80 3.03
N LEU A 22 -2.16 -7.36 2.74
CA LEU A 22 -1.00 -6.59 2.30
C LEU A 22 -0.37 -7.22 1.05
N PRO A 23 0.24 -6.40 0.18
CA PRO A 23 0.96 -6.90 -1.00
C PRO A 23 2.35 -7.41 -0.61
N GLY A 24 2.46 -8.66 -0.17
CA GLY A 24 3.73 -9.27 0.20
C GLY A 24 4.65 -9.51 -0.99
N GLU A 25 5.93 -9.73 -0.71
CA GLU A 25 6.95 -9.94 -1.73
C GLU A 25 6.65 -11.17 -2.61
N ALA A 26 6.16 -12.25 -2.00
CA ALA A 26 5.84 -13.49 -2.69
C ALA A 26 4.35 -13.61 -3.07
N GLY A 27 3.56 -12.59 -2.79
CA GLY A 27 2.12 -12.59 -3.04
C GLY A 27 1.37 -11.89 -1.93
N GLU A 28 0.05 -11.83 -2.09
CA GLU A 28 -0.82 -11.16 -1.12
C GLU A 28 -0.82 -11.92 0.21
N LEU A 29 -0.70 -11.17 1.31
CA LEU A 29 -0.72 -11.70 2.67
C LEU A 29 -2.00 -11.28 3.39
N GLY A 30 -2.67 -12.24 4.05
CA GLY A 30 -3.80 -11.96 4.93
C GLY A 30 -3.40 -12.23 6.38
N ILE A 31 -3.57 -11.24 7.25
CA ILE A 31 -3.16 -11.31 8.64
C ILE A 31 -4.37 -11.19 9.57
N TYR A 32 -4.63 -12.22 10.36
CA TYR A 32 -5.60 -12.21 11.45
C TYR A 32 -4.90 -11.98 12.80
N PRO A 33 -5.65 -11.61 13.84
CA PRO A 33 -5.07 -11.49 15.19
C PRO A 33 -4.35 -12.78 15.62
N ARG A 34 -3.31 -12.63 16.43
CA ARG A 34 -2.47 -13.72 16.96
C ARG A 34 -1.65 -14.43 15.88
N HIS A 35 -1.39 -13.76 14.78
CA HIS A 35 -0.52 -14.32 13.75
C HIS A 35 0.89 -14.52 14.29
N THR A 36 1.55 -15.59 13.83
CA THR A 36 2.95 -15.84 14.14
C THR A 36 3.82 -14.66 13.74
N PRO A 37 4.81 -14.27 14.55
CA PRO A 37 5.70 -13.15 14.18
C PRO A 37 6.34 -13.34 12.81
N LEU A 38 6.39 -12.26 12.05
CA LEU A 38 6.89 -12.25 10.69
C LEU A 38 7.49 -10.89 10.37
N ILE A 39 8.62 -10.87 9.66
CA ILE A 39 9.17 -9.67 9.05
C ILE A 39 9.37 -9.96 7.59
N THR A 40 8.81 -9.14 6.71
CA THR A 40 8.94 -9.31 5.27
C THR A 40 8.81 -7.98 4.54
N ARG A 41 9.29 -7.94 3.31
CA ARG A 41 9.09 -6.79 2.44
C ARG A 41 7.70 -6.81 1.84
N ILE A 42 7.16 -5.63 1.57
CA ILE A 42 5.92 -5.47 0.84
C ILE A 42 6.18 -4.72 -0.47
N ARG A 43 5.38 -5.07 -1.48
CA ARG A 43 5.44 -4.44 -2.81
C ARG A 43 4.60 -3.17 -2.83
N PRO A 44 4.82 -2.28 -3.81
CA PRO A 44 3.89 -1.20 -4.06
C PRO A 44 2.48 -1.74 -4.27
N GLY A 45 1.51 -1.16 -3.60
CA GLY A 45 0.12 -1.58 -3.70
C GLY A 45 -0.73 -1.07 -2.57
N ALA A 46 -1.91 -1.68 -2.41
CA ALA A 46 -2.87 -1.29 -1.39
C ALA A 46 -2.80 -2.21 -0.18
N VAL A 47 -2.74 -1.60 1.01
CA VAL A 47 -2.95 -2.27 2.29
C VAL A 47 -4.44 -2.10 2.62
N ARG A 48 -5.17 -3.19 2.79
CA ARG A 48 -6.58 -3.17 3.14
C ARG A 48 -6.74 -3.55 4.61
N ILE A 49 -7.30 -2.65 5.39
CA ILE A 49 -7.47 -2.82 6.83
C ILE A 49 -8.96 -2.93 7.13
N GLN A 50 -9.40 -4.10 7.57
CA GLN A 50 -10.78 -4.30 7.99
C GLN A 50 -10.89 -3.96 9.47
N LYS A 51 -11.62 -2.89 9.75
CA LYS A 51 -11.83 -2.41 11.13
C LYS A 51 -12.92 -3.21 11.83
N PRO A 52 -12.93 -3.21 13.18
CA PRO A 52 -14.08 -3.72 13.92
C PRO A 52 -15.37 -3.03 13.45
N GLY A 53 -16.41 -3.82 13.19
CA GLY A 53 -17.66 -3.28 12.66
C GLY A 53 -17.80 -3.38 11.14
N GLY A 54 -16.76 -3.85 10.44
CA GLY A 54 -16.82 -4.14 9.01
C GLY A 54 -16.37 -3.03 8.08
N GLU A 55 -16.03 -1.86 8.59
CA GLU A 55 -15.48 -0.79 7.74
C GLU A 55 -14.09 -1.15 7.22
N GLU A 56 -13.83 -0.81 5.98
CA GLU A 56 -12.53 -1.03 5.35
C GLU A 56 -11.79 0.29 5.16
N GLU A 57 -10.54 0.32 5.59
CA GLU A 57 -9.63 1.44 5.34
C GLU A 57 -8.60 0.98 4.33
N LEU A 58 -8.32 1.82 3.32
CA LEU A 58 -7.29 1.55 2.31
C LEU A 58 -6.13 2.51 2.50
N VAL A 59 -4.92 1.97 2.48
CA VAL A 59 -3.69 2.75 2.50
C VAL A 59 -2.81 2.28 1.34
N PHE A 60 -2.39 3.18 0.49
CA PHE A 60 -1.52 2.87 -0.65
C PHE A 60 -0.08 3.11 -0.25
N VAL A 61 0.76 2.10 -0.49
CA VAL A 61 2.17 2.15 -0.14
C VAL A 61 3.02 1.95 -1.39
N ALA A 62 4.15 2.65 -1.45
CA ALA A 62 5.11 2.50 -2.55
C ALA A 62 6.11 1.37 -2.30
N GLY A 63 5.85 0.55 -1.30
CA GLY A 63 6.73 -0.51 -0.84
C GLY A 63 7.12 -0.24 0.60
N GLY A 64 7.85 -1.15 1.20
CA GLY A 64 8.30 -1.00 2.57
C GLY A 64 8.52 -2.34 3.26
N ILE A 65 8.41 -2.33 4.59
CA ILE A 65 8.63 -3.50 5.43
C ILE A 65 7.40 -3.70 6.33
N LEU A 66 6.97 -4.95 6.40
CA LEU A 66 5.92 -5.41 7.30
C LEU A 66 6.54 -6.14 8.48
N GLU A 67 6.16 -5.75 9.68
CA GLU A 67 6.48 -6.48 10.90
C GLU A 67 5.18 -6.92 11.58
N VAL A 68 5.03 -8.22 11.77
CA VAL A 68 3.85 -8.81 12.40
C VAL A 68 4.22 -9.35 13.77
N GLN A 69 3.45 -8.96 14.78
CA GLN A 69 3.48 -9.51 16.13
C GLN A 69 2.05 -9.91 16.50
N PRO A 70 1.85 -10.76 17.53
CA PRO A 70 0.50 -11.27 17.83
C PRO A 70 -0.57 -10.19 18.06
N LYS A 71 -0.19 -9.03 18.59
CA LYS A 71 -1.14 -7.96 18.90
C LYS A 71 -0.88 -6.66 18.13
N LEU A 72 0.19 -6.61 17.34
CA LEU A 72 0.60 -5.39 16.65
C LEU A 72 1.12 -5.71 15.25
N ILE A 73 0.62 -4.99 14.28
CA ILE A 73 1.15 -4.99 12.92
C ILE A 73 1.73 -3.61 12.66
N THR A 74 2.98 -3.56 12.21
CA THR A 74 3.65 -2.32 11.83
C THR A 74 4.03 -2.38 10.36
N VAL A 75 3.57 -1.39 9.60
CA VAL A 75 3.97 -1.21 8.20
C VAL A 75 4.83 0.04 8.12
N LEU A 76 6.11 -0.16 7.81
CA LEU A 76 7.07 0.92 7.59
C LEU A 76 7.14 1.16 6.09
N ALA A 77 6.36 2.11 5.61
CA ALA A 77 6.23 2.38 4.18
C ALA A 77 7.26 3.43 3.71
N ASP A 78 7.75 3.26 2.49
CA ASP A 78 8.60 4.27 1.87
C ASP A 78 7.80 5.55 1.62
N THR A 79 6.60 5.39 1.09
CA THR A 79 5.62 6.45 0.92
C THR A 79 4.24 5.83 1.11
N ALA A 80 3.33 6.54 1.76
CA ALA A 80 1.99 6.03 1.97
C ALA A 80 0.94 7.15 1.87
N ILE A 81 -0.23 6.81 1.33
CA ILE A 81 -1.37 7.73 1.19
C ILE A 81 -2.64 6.98 1.55
N ARG A 82 -3.47 7.54 2.42
CA ARG A 82 -4.78 6.95 2.74
C ARG A 82 -5.70 7.03 1.54
N GLY A 83 -6.54 6.01 1.35
CA GLY A 83 -7.50 5.96 0.26
C GLY A 83 -8.44 7.16 0.23
N THR A 84 -8.81 7.68 1.40
CA THR A 84 -9.68 8.86 1.50
C THR A 84 -9.04 10.13 0.96
N ASP A 85 -7.72 10.17 0.87
CA ASP A 85 -6.96 11.34 0.40
C ASP A 85 -6.59 11.24 -1.09
N LEU A 86 -7.05 10.19 -1.77
CA LEU A 86 -6.75 10.01 -3.19
C LEU A 86 -7.66 10.83 -4.08
N ASP A 87 -7.03 11.39 -5.11
CA ASP A 87 -7.71 12.08 -6.19
C ASP A 87 -7.49 11.27 -7.48
N GLU A 88 -8.58 10.82 -8.11
CA GLU A 88 -8.50 10.00 -9.32
C GLU A 88 -7.80 10.72 -10.47
N ALA A 89 -8.02 12.02 -10.61
CA ALA A 89 -7.38 12.80 -11.65
C ALA A 89 -5.87 12.85 -11.47
N LYS A 90 -5.40 13.01 -10.22
CA LYS A 90 -3.97 12.97 -9.91
C LYS A 90 -3.37 11.58 -10.14
N ALA A 91 -4.10 10.53 -9.79
CA ALA A 91 -3.64 9.16 -10.00
C ALA A 91 -3.52 8.84 -11.48
N ASN A 92 -4.49 9.25 -12.31
CA ASN A 92 -4.44 9.10 -13.76
C ASN A 92 -3.25 9.84 -14.36
N GLU A 93 -3.01 11.06 -13.91
CA GLU A 93 -1.88 11.86 -14.38
C GLU A 93 -0.54 11.22 -14.01
N ALA A 94 -0.41 10.72 -12.77
CA ALA A 94 0.79 10.04 -12.31
C ALA A 94 1.06 8.77 -13.13
N LEU A 95 0.02 8.01 -13.44
CA LEU A 95 0.14 6.81 -14.26
C LEU A 95 0.64 7.15 -15.67
N ARG A 96 0.07 8.17 -16.29
CA ARG A 96 0.48 8.62 -17.62
C ARG A 96 1.93 9.07 -17.65
N ARG A 97 2.34 9.87 -16.65
CA ARG A 97 3.73 10.33 -16.54
C ARG A 97 4.71 9.19 -16.35
N ALA A 98 4.34 8.20 -15.54
CA ALA A 98 5.18 7.02 -15.32
C ALA A 98 5.33 6.19 -16.61
N GLU A 99 4.26 6.03 -17.39
CA GLU A 99 4.31 5.34 -18.67
C GLU A 99 5.23 6.06 -19.67
N GLU A 100 5.08 7.39 -19.79
CA GLU A 100 5.91 8.19 -20.68
C GLU A 100 7.39 8.14 -20.28
N ALA A 101 7.68 8.26 -18.99
CA ALA A 101 9.03 8.21 -18.48
C ALA A 101 9.66 6.83 -18.68
N ARG A 102 8.89 5.76 -18.46
CA ARG A 102 9.34 4.38 -18.65
C ARG A 102 9.73 4.11 -20.11
N ALA A 103 8.96 4.65 -21.04
CA ALA A 103 9.26 4.50 -22.48
C ALA A 103 10.56 5.19 -22.88
N LYS A 104 11.04 6.17 -22.10
CA LYS A 104 12.26 6.93 -22.35
C LYS A 104 13.43 6.50 -21.48
N ALA A 105 13.21 5.60 -20.53
CA ALA A 105 14.26 5.15 -19.60
C ALA A 105 15.33 4.34 -20.32
N GLN A 106 16.60 4.58 -19.96
CA GLN A 106 17.75 3.97 -20.64
C GLN A 106 18.59 3.06 -19.76
N ASP A 107 18.47 3.14 -18.44
CA ASP A 107 19.23 2.27 -17.54
C ASP A 107 18.32 1.45 -16.61
N SER A 108 18.88 0.36 -16.06
CA SER A 108 18.10 -0.58 -15.27
C SER A 108 17.61 0.01 -13.95
N GLN A 109 18.37 0.89 -13.33
CA GLN A 109 17.98 1.52 -12.07
C GLN A 109 16.84 2.52 -12.28
N GLU A 110 16.91 3.31 -13.34
CA GLU A 110 15.86 4.23 -13.73
C GLU A 110 14.58 3.47 -14.06
N ILE A 111 14.68 2.38 -14.82
CA ILE A 111 13.56 1.51 -15.17
C ILE A 111 12.91 0.94 -13.89
N ALA A 112 13.71 0.44 -12.95
CA ALA A 112 13.19 -0.12 -11.69
C ALA A 112 12.42 0.92 -10.87
N THR A 113 12.94 2.15 -10.78
CA THR A 113 12.28 3.24 -10.06
C THR A 113 10.95 3.60 -10.73
N LEU A 114 10.95 3.70 -12.05
CA LEU A 114 9.74 4.03 -12.81
C LEU A 114 8.71 2.91 -12.77
N GLN A 115 9.13 1.66 -12.74
CA GLN A 115 8.21 0.54 -12.56
C GLN A 115 7.52 0.58 -11.20
N ALA A 116 8.24 0.95 -10.14
CA ALA A 116 7.64 1.11 -8.82
C ALA A 116 6.60 2.24 -8.80
N GLU A 117 6.91 3.37 -9.42
CA GLU A 117 5.98 4.49 -9.55
C GLU A 117 4.73 4.11 -10.36
N PHE A 118 4.92 3.39 -11.47
CA PHE A 118 3.84 2.89 -12.29
C PHE A 118 2.93 1.96 -11.49
N ALA A 119 3.50 1.01 -10.75
CA ALA A 119 2.75 0.06 -9.95
C ALA A 119 1.93 0.77 -8.86
N MET A 120 2.50 1.78 -8.22
CA MET A 120 1.81 2.58 -7.21
C MET A 120 0.61 3.32 -7.82
N ALA A 121 0.81 3.99 -8.96
CA ALA A 121 -0.26 4.72 -9.64
C ALA A 121 -1.38 3.78 -10.11
N ALA A 122 -1.03 2.62 -10.66
CA ALA A 122 -2.00 1.63 -11.09
C ALA A 122 -2.82 1.09 -9.92
N ALA A 123 -2.17 0.83 -8.77
CA ALA A 123 -2.84 0.38 -7.56
C ALA A 123 -3.81 1.43 -7.03
N GLN A 124 -3.42 2.70 -7.05
CA GLN A 124 -4.30 3.81 -6.64
C GLN A 124 -5.56 3.88 -7.50
N LEU A 125 -5.41 3.81 -8.83
CA LEU A 125 -6.54 3.82 -9.75
C LEU A 125 -7.48 2.64 -9.55
N ALA A 126 -6.93 1.44 -9.40
CA ALA A 126 -7.71 0.23 -9.19
C ALA A 126 -8.56 0.34 -7.93
N ALA A 127 -7.99 0.89 -6.85
CA ALA A 127 -8.69 1.05 -5.60
C ALA A 127 -9.75 2.14 -5.65
N ILE A 128 -9.49 3.26 -6.32
CA ILE A 128 -10.47 4.33 -6.52
C ILE A 128 -11.68 3.80 -7.28
N ARG A 129 -11.46 3.04 -8.35
CA ARG A 129 -12.53 2.42 -9.14
C ARG A 129 -13.32 1.42 -8.32
N ARG A 130 -12.64 0.64 -7.48
CA ARG A 130 -13.28 -0.33 -6.58
C ARG A 130 -14.18 0.36 -5.56
N LEU A 131 -13.75 1.47 -4.98
CA LEU A 131 -14.55 2.26 -4.03
C LEU A 131 -15.78 2.85 -4.69
N ARG A 132 -15.69 3.25 -5.94
CA ARG A 132 -16.84 3.78 -6.70
C ARG A 132 -17.93 2.75 -6.96
N LYS A 133 -17.58 1.47 -7.07
CA LYS A 133 -18.52 0.40 -7.34
C LYS A 133 -19.35 0.00 -6.12
N LYS A 134 -19.00 0.50 -4.98
CA LYS A 134 -19.77 0.31 -3.75
C LYS A 134 -20.76 1.47 -3.58
#